data_6a6dc8d7dec1a2b9a7611e46343dd2a4
#
_entry.id   6a6dc8d7dec1a2b9a7611e46343dd2a4
#
_cell.length_a   1.000
_cell.length_b   1.000
_cell.length_c   1.000
_cell.angle_alpha   90.00
_cell.angle_beta   90.00
_cell.angle_gamma   90.00
#
_symmetry.space_group_name_H-M   'P 1'
#
loop_
_entity.id
_entity.type
_entity.pdbx_description
1 polymer ?
#
loop_
_entity_poly.entity_id
_entity_poly.type
_entity_poly.pdbx_seq_one_letter_code
_entity_poly.pdbx_strand_id
1 'polypeptide(L)'
;FVDKRLIERIEATNSGSFRSYFVMLRFETTGEELQKLVNLMTVNETYFFREEYQFKCLVDSILPEIVRKKKDDSPIRIWSVPSSSGEEAYSIAIYLLEHWSGIDRWDVEIISSDIDTEIISQAKKGHYSPRSVQNLPDKILHKYFTYKNEGYQICRDLQQAVEFTRVNIMEPLEVRSYRNMDVIFCRNLLIYFDDVSRRYAAEMFFDAMKAGGFVCLGHSESMSRISSLFRVCKFPEAIVYQKPLESR
;
A
#
# COMPACT_ATOMS: atom_id res chain seq x y z
N PHE A 1 -14.35 18.32 -7.98
CA PHE A 1 -13.14 17.52 -8.23
C PHE A 1 -13.31 16.69 -9.51
N VAL A 2 -14.29 15.79 -9.58
CA VAL A 2 -14.53 14.88 -10.71
C VAL A 2 -14.71 15.64 -12.03
N ASP A 3 -15.57 16.65 -12.06
CA ASP A 3 -15.87 17.43 -13.27
C ASP A 3 -14.60 18.05 -13.89
N LYS A 4 -13.73 18.62 -13.04
CA LYS A 4 -12.46 19.21 -13.51
C LYS A 4 -11.57 18.16 -14.18
N ARG A 5 -11.46 16.97 -13.61
CA ARG A 5 -10.64 15.88 -14.16
C ARG A 5 -11.22 15.33 -15.48
N LEU A 6 -12.55 15.24 -15.55
CA LEU A 6 -13.22 14.84 -16.78
C LEU A 6 -13.02 15.87 -17.90
N ILE A 7 -13.15 17.16 -17.59
CA ILE A 7 -12.90 18.24 -18.57
C ILE A 7 -11.46 18.15 -19.10
N GLU A 8 -10.48 17.97 -18.22
CA GLU A 8 -9.07 17.81 -18.60
C GLU A 8 -8.86 16.65 -19.60
N ARG A 9 -9.55 15.51 -19.40
CA ARG A 9 -9.47 14.38 -20.32
C ARG A 9 -10.20 14.61 -21.64
N ILE A 10 -11.37 15.23 -21.59
CA ILE A 10 -12.13 15.59 -22.78
C ILE A 10 -11.31 16.51 -23.69
N GLU A 11 -10.61 17.48 -23.11
CA GLU A 11 -9.73 18.40 -23.86
C GLU A 11 -8.51 17.65 -24.41
N ALA A 12 -7.83 16.85 -23.59
CA ALA A 12 -6.64 16.09 -24.00
C ALA A 12 -6.92 15.06 -25.11
N THR A 13 -8.14 14.51 -25.17
CA THR A 13 -8.55 13.56 -26.21
C THR A 13 -9.23 14.22 -27.40
N ASN A 14 -9.45 15.53 -27.38
CA ASN A 14 -10.22 16.28 -28.39
C ASN A 14 -11.65 15.70 -28.60
N SER A 15 -12.25 15.12 -27.57
CA SER A 15 -13.56 14.46 -27.67
C SER A 15 -14.71 15.47 -27.82
N GLY A 16 -14.49 16.74 -27.51
CA GLY A 16 -15.41 17.85 -27.70
C GLY A 16 -16.62 17.86 -26.76
N SER A 17 -17.01 16.73 -26.17
CA SER A 17 -18.11 16.64 -25.21
C SER A 17 -17.97 15.45 -24.26
N PHE A 18 -18.62 15.54 -23.11
CA PHE A 18 -18.71 14.40 -22.16
C PHE A 18 -19.31 13.16 -22.81
N ARG A 19 -20.37 13.31 -23.61
CA ARG A 19 -21.01 12.20 -24.30
C ARG A 19 -20.07 11.48 -25.26
N SER A 20 -19.34 12.23 -26.06
CA SER A 20 -18.39 11.67 -27.03
C SER A 20 -17.23 10.97 -26.30
N TYR A 21 -16.72 11.57 -25.22
CA TYR A 21 -15.70 10.99 -24.36
C TYR A 21 -16.16 9.68 -23.71
N PHE A 22 -17.38 9.65 -23.17
CA PHE A 22 -17.96 8.44 -22.60
C PHE A 22 -18.11 7.31 -23.63
N VAL A 23 -18.56 7.64 -24.83
CA VAL A 23 -18.67 6.65 -25.92
C VAL A 23 -17.27 6.11 -26.27
N MET A 24 -16.27 6.99 -26.39
CA MET A 24 -14.90 6.58 -26.64
C MET A 24 -14.39 5.62 -25.56
N LEU A 25 -14.49 5.98 -24.29
CA LEU A 25 -14.09 5.12 -23.17
C LEU A 25 -14.79 3.76 -23.17
N ARG A 26 -16.07 3.73 -23.51
CA ARG A 26 -16.86 2.49 -23.52
C ARG A 26 -16.42 1.50 -24.60
N PHE A 27 -15.94 2.00 -25.73
CA PHE A 27 -15.57 1.19 -26.90
C PHE A 27 -14.06 1.08 -27.12
N GLU A 28 -13.27 1.72 -26.24
CA GLU A 28 -11.82 1.56 -26.26
C GLU A 28 -11.45 0.12 -25.87
N THR A 29 -10.63 -0.52 -26.69
CA THR A 29 -10.21 -1.92 -26.46
C THR A 29 -8.90 -2.05 -25.71
N THR A 30 -8.09 -0.99 -25.64
CA THR A 30 -6.76 -1.00 -24.99
C THR A 30 -6.84 -0.74 -23.49
N GLY A 31 -7.86 0.00 -23.03
CA GLY A 31 -7.99 0.45 -21.65
C GLY A 31 -7.00 1.57 -21.26
N GLU A 32 -6.21 2.09 -22.19
CA GLU A 32 -5.20 3.11 -21.92
C GLU A 32 -5.80 4.44 -21.45
N GLU A 33 -6.88 4.86 -22.09
CA GLU A 33 -7.54 6.11 -21.72
C GLU A 33 -8.27 5.98 -20.38
N LEU A 34 -8.91 4.83 -20.14
CA LEU A 34 -9.50 4.55 -18.84
C LEU A 34 -8.44 4.58 -17.72
N GLN A 35 -7.26 4.01 -17.95
CA GLN A 35 -6.16 4.06 -16.99
C GLN A 35 -5.67 5.49 -16.72
N LYS A 36 -5.56 6.34 -17.75
CA LYS A 36 -5.23 7.76 -17.59
C LYS A 36 -6.28 8.52 -16.77
N LEU A 37 -7.56 8.22 -17.01
CA LEU A 37 -8.64 8.79 -16.19
C LEU A 37 -8.54 8.33 -14.74
N VAL A 38 -8.29 7.05 -14.48
CA VAL A 38 -8.09 6.50 -13.14
C VAL A 38 -6.93 7.21 -12.44
N ASN A 39 -5.77 7.36 -13.09
CA ASN A 39 -4.61 8.05 -12.52
C ASN A 39 -4.93 9.49 -12.09
N LEU A 40 -5.79 10.19 -12.83
CA LEU A 40 -6.21 11.54 -12.45
C LEU A 40 -7.23 11.59 -11.30
N MET A 41 -7.96 10.50 -11.07
CA MET A 41 -8.99 10.44 -10.02
C MET A 41 -8.45 10.05 -8.66
N THR A 42 -7.25 9.50 -8.59
CA THR A 42 -6.61 9.09 -7.33
C THR A 42 -6.17 10.29 -6.48
N VAL A 43 -6.12 10.07 -5.18
CA VAL A 43 -5.61 11.05 -4.19
C VAL A 43 -4.41 10.41 -3.50
N ASN A 44 -3.22 10.92 -3.82
CA ASN A 44 -1.94 10.31 -3.46
C ASN A 44 -1.19 11.12 -2.37
N GLU A 45 -1.86 11.42 -1.25
CA GLU A 45 -1.22 12.14 -0.15
C GLU A 45 -0.53 11.18 0.82
N THR A 46 0.80 11.22 0.83
CA THR A 46 1.64 10.36 1.67
C THR A 46 2.94 11.07 2.03
N TYR A 47 3.65 10.55 3.06
CA TYR A 47 4.98 10.98 3.48
C TYR A 47 5.66 9.86 4.28
N PHE A 48 6.99 9.90 4.37
CA PHE A 48 7.76 8.92 5.13
C PHE A 48 7.42 8.94 6.62
N PHE A 49 7.35 7.77 7.23
CA PHE A 49 7.02 7.53 8.63
C PHE A 49 5.65 8.08 9.07
N ARG A 50 4.71 8.19 8.12
CA ARG A 50 3.31 8.52 8.45
C ARG A 50 2.75 7.49 9.42
N GLU A 51 2.27 7.97 10.60
CA GLU A 51 1.79 7.10 11.70
C GLU A 51 2.84 6.06 12.10
N GLU A 52 4.05 6.52 12.44
CA GLU A 52 5.23 5.71 12.76
C GLU A 52 4.96 4.60 13.79
N TYR A 53 4.01 4.80 14.70
CA TYR A 53 3.60 3.80 15.67
C TYR A 53 3.13 2.48 15.02
N GLN A 54 2.66 2.50 13.77
CA GLN A 54 2.29 1.30 13.01
C GLN A 54 3.54 0.47 12.65
N PHE A 55 4.62 1.12 12.24
CA PHE A 55 5.88 0.43 11.93
C PHE A 55 6.53 -0.09 13.21
N LYS A 56 6.42 0.65 14.31
CA LYS A 56 6.82 0.17 15.62
C LYS A 56 6.05 -1.08 16.03
N CYS A 57 4.73 -1.08 15.86
CA CYS A 57 3.88 -2.24 16.11
C CYS A 57 4.28 -3.44 15.23
N LEU A 58 4.65 -3.20 13.97
CA LEU A 58 5.15 -4.25 13.08
C LEU A 58 6.36 -4.96 13.68
N VAL A 59 7.39 -4.23 14.09
CA VAL A 59 8.67 -4.82 14.54
C VAL A 59 8.63 -5.33 15.99
N ASP A 60 7.91 -4.66 16.88
CA ASP A 60 7.89 -4.99 18.31
C ASP A 60 6.83 -6.04 18.69
N SER A 61 5.75 -6.12 17.91
CA SER A 61 4.59 -6.96 18.26
C SER A 61 4.21 -7.97 17.17
N ILE A 62 4.00 -7.53 15.95
CA ILE A 62 3.46 -8.38 14.87
C ILE A 62 4.50 -9.41 14.40
N LEU A 63 5.69 -8.98 14.02
CA LEU A 63 6.74 -9.88 13.53
C LEU A 63 7.19 -10.92 14.56
N PRO A 64 7.40 -10.57 15.84
CA PRO A 64 7.66 -11.58 16.87
C PRO A 64 6.55 -12.63 16.99
N GLU A 65 5.28 -12.24 16.84
CA GLU A 65 4.17 -13.20 16.87
C GLU A 65 4.14 -14.10 15.63
N ILE A 66 4.41 -13.56 14.45
CA ILE A 66 4.53 -14.33 13.20
C ILE A 66 5.68 -15.33 13.29
N VAL A 67 6.88 -14.88 13.64
CA VAL A 67 8.09 -15.71 13.71
C VAL A 67 7.92 -16.85 14.74
N ARG A 68 7.32 -16.58 15.89
CA ARG A 68 7.06 -17.61 16.89
C ARG A 68 6.18 -18.75 16.38
N LYS A 69 5.27 -18.47 15.45
CA LYS A 69 4.31 -19.44 14.89
C LYS A 69 4.81 -20.10 13.60
N LYS A 70 5.78 -19.48 12.95
CA LYS A 70 6.31 -19.92 11.65
C LYS A 70 7.11 -21.22 11.81
N LYS A 71 6.80 -22.21 10.98
CA LYS A 71 7.39 -23.56 11.04
C LYS A 71 8.29 -23.90 9.85
N ASP A 72 8.32 -23.02 8.87
CA ASP A 72 9.05 -23.15 7.62
C ASP A 72 9.94 -21.94 7.36
N ASP A 73 10.85 -22.06 6.41
CA ASP A 73 11.75 -20.99 5.98
C ASP A 73 11.15 -20.13 4.84
N SER A 74 9.83 -20.22 4.60
CA SER A 74 9.18 -19.35 3.60
C SER A 74 9.34 -17.89 3.97
N PRO A 75 9.41 -16.95 3.01
CA PRO A 75 9.55 -15.54 3.32
C PRO A 75 8.35 -15.01 4.14
N ILE A 76 8.62 -13.96 4.91
CA ILE A 76 7.57 -13.14 5.52
C ILE A 76 7.10 -12.17 4.46
N ARG A 77 5.82 -12.23 4.12
CA ARG A 77 5.25 -11.45 3.03
C ARG A 77 4.43 -10.28 3.57
N ILE A 78 4.85 -9.08 3.21
CA ILE A 78 4.18 -7.81 3.59
C ILE A 78 3.64 -7.16 2.33
N TRP A 79 2.35 -6.82 2.35
CA TRP A 79 1.68 -6.13 1.25
C TRP A 79 1.21 -4.75 1.70
N SER A 80 1.72 -3.69 1.07
CA SER A 80 1.28 -2.31 1.25
C SER A 80 0.37 -1.91 0.08
N VAL A 81 -0.88 -1.56 0.36
CA VAL A 81 -1.89 -1.16 -0.61
C VAL A 81 -2.88 -0.15 -0.02
N PRO A 82 -2.98 1.07 -0.58
CA PRO A 82 -2.35 1.57 -1.80
C PRO A 82 -0.89 1.97 -1.57
N SER A 83 -0.09 1.83 -2.63
CA SER A 83 1.32 2.21 -2.64
C SER A 83 1.52 3.73 -2.56
N SER A 84 0.65 4.50 -3.22
CA SER A 84 0.92 5.90 -3.53
C SER A 84 2.32 6.04 -4.16
N SER A 85 3.09 7.08 -3.82
CA SER A 85 4.47 7.28 -4.30
C SER A 85 5.54 6.44 -3.57
N GLY A 86 5.15 5.45 -2.79
CA GLY A 86 6.04 4.42 -2.23
C GLY A 86 6.57 4.70 -0.83
N GLU A 87 6.26 5.85 -0.22
CA GLU A 87 6.78 6.25 1.09
C GLU A 87 6.46 5.24 2.19
N GLU A 88 5.25 4.62 2.16
CA GLU A 88 4.88 3.61 3.14
C GLU A 88 5.73 2.34 3.00
N ALA A 89 5.85 1.80 1.80
CA ALA A 89 6.62 0.57 1.57
C ALA A 89 8.11 0.75 1.88
N TYR A 90 8.68 1.87 1.49
CA TYR A 90 10.06 2.20 1.86
C TYR A 90 10.23 2.49 3.35
N SER A 91 9.22 3.08 3.99
CA SER A 91 9.23 3.25 5.45
C SER A 91 9.22 1.90 6.16
N ILE A 92 8.46 0.92 5.68
CA ILE A 92 8.47 -0.45 6.19
C ILE A 92 9.89 -1.03 6.05
N ALA A 93 10.48 -0.97 4.85
CA ALA A 93 11.82 -1.49 4.61
C ALA A 93 12.89 -0.85 5.51
N ILE A 94 12.89 0.48 5.62
CA ILE A 94 13.81 1.22 6.50
C ILE A 94 13.59 0.81 7.95
N TYR A 95 12.35 0.71 8.39
CA TYR A 95 12.04 0.40 9.79
C TYR A 95 12.47 -1.02 10.16
N LEU A 96 12.32 -1.98 9.24
CA LEU A 96 12.83 -3.34 9.41
C LEU A 96 14.35 -3.37 9.53
N LEU A 97 15.07 -2.66 8.65
CA LEU A 97 16.53 -2.59 8.65
C LEU A 97 17.11 -1.91 9.90
N GLU A 98 16.40 -0.94 10.47
CA GLU A 98 16.89 -0.17 11.62
C GLU A 98 16.48 -0.75 12.98
N HIS A 99 15.34 -1.45 13.04
CA HIS A 99 14.72 -1.77 14.33
C HIS A 99 14.37 -3.25 14.53
N TRP A 100 14.37 -4.08 13.47
CA TRP A 100 14.01 -5.47 13.63
C TRP A 100 15.24 -6.40 13.71
N SER A 101 15.49 -7.00 14.87
CA SER A 101 16.61 -7.92 15.10
C SER A 101 16.53 -9.23 14.30
N GLY A 102 15.39 -9.52 13.69
CA GLY A 102 15.19 -10.71 12.85
C GLY A 102 15.62 -10.55 11.39
N ILE A 103 15.99 -9.33 10.96
CA ILE A 103 16.24 -9.01 9.54
C ILE A 103 17.33 -9.88 8.89
N ASP A 104 18.36 -10.24 9.62
CA ASP A 104 19.46 -11.08 9.12
C ASP A 104 19.12 -12.58 9.11
N ARG A 105 17.97 -12.97 9.70
CA ARG A 105 17.59 -14.38 9.87
C ARG A 105 16.39 -14.80 9.04
N TRP A 106 15.59 -13.84 8.61
CA TRP A 106 14.34 -14.08 7.91
C TRP A 106 14.32 -13.34 6.59
N ASP A 107 13.96 -14.06 5.55
CA ASP A 107 13.66 -13.46 4.25
C ASP A 107 12.33 -12.68 4.33
N VAL A 108 12.30 -11.45 3.82
CA VAL A 108 11.13 -10.57 3.82
C VAL A 108 10.85 -10.07 2.42
N GLU A 109 9.68 -10.36 1.91
CA GLU A 109 9.16 -9.84 0.65
C GLU A 109 8.21 -8.67 0.92
N ILE A 110 8.52 -7.50 0.39
CA ILE A 110 7.66 -6.32 0.45
C ILE A 110 7.08 -6.06 -0.93
N ILE A 111 5.78 -6.23 -1.07
CA ILE A 111 5.03 -5.92 -2.28
C ILE A 111 4.22 -4.66 -2.00
N SER A 112 4.28 -3.70 -2.91
CA SER A 112 3.51 -2.45 -2.80
C SER A 112 2.71 -2.21 -4.08
N SER A 113 1.41 -1.95 -3.94
CA SER A 113 0.50 -1.94 -5.08
C SER A 113 -0.40 -0.72 -5.10
N ASP A 114 -0.68 -0.25 -6.31
CA ASP A 114 -1.64 0.83 -6.53
C ASP A 114 -2.43 0.58 -7.81
N ILE A 115 -3.56 1.26 -7.96
CA ILE A 115 -4.31 1.29 -9.22
C ILE A 115 -3.74 2.34 -10.19
N ASP A 116 -3.04 3.34 -9.66
CA ASP A 116 -2.46 4.47 -10.38
C ASP A 116 -1.06 4.10 -10.90
N THR A 117 -0.95 3.92 -12.22
CA THR A 117 0.32 3.53 -12.86
C THR A 117 1.37 4.64 -12.89
N GLU A 118 0.96 5.91 -12.86
CA GLU A 118 1.88 7.04 -12.83
C GLU A 118 2.52 7.17 -11.46
N ILE A 119 1.74 7.00 -10.38
CA ILE A 119 2.27 7.05 -9.04
C ILE A 119 3.21 5.88 -8.74
N ILE A 120 2.91 4.67 -9.26
CA ILE A 120 3.82 3.52 -9.21
C ILE A 120 5.15 3.84 -9.91
N SER A 121 5.09 4.50 -11.07
CA SER A 121 6.32 4.92 -11.78
C SER A 121 7.15 5.91 -10.95
N GLN A 122 6.49 6.82 -10.23
CA GLN A 122 7.17 7.73 -9.30
C GLN A 122 7.78 6.97 -8.11
N ALA A 123 7.06 6.03 -7.52
CA ALA A 123 7.56 5.16 -6.45
C ALA A 123 8.83 4.40 -6.87
N LYS A 124 8.83 3.81 -8.06
CA LYS A 124 9.99 3.12 -8.62
C LYS A 124 11.19 4.05 -8.88
N LYS A 125 10.94 5.31 -9.26
CA LYS A 125 12.02 6.32 -9.39
C LYS A 125 12.64 6.68 -8.06
N GLY A 126 11.86 6.66 -6.97
CA GLY A 126 12.33 6.89 -5.63
C GLY A 126 12.90 8.30 -5.39
N HIS A 127 12.35 9.31 -6.04
CA HIS A 127 12.76 10.70 -5.89
C HIS A 127 11.66 11.49 -5.18
N TYR A 128 11.99 12.10 -4.05
CA TYR A 128 11.05 12.67 -3.11
C TYR A 128 11.27 14.15 -2.83
N SER A 129 10.20 14.89 -2.62
CA SER A 129 10.27 16.29 -2.21
C SER A 129 10.77 16.43 -0.76
N PRO A 130 11.29 17.61 -0.36
CA PRO A 130 11.61 17.88 1.03
C PRO A 130 10.43 17.67 2.00
N ARG A 131 9.20 17.96 1.54
CA ARG A 131 7.97 17.73 2.33
C ARG A 131 7.74 16.23 2.61
N SER A 132 8.02 15.37 1.66
CA SER A 132 7.82 13.94 1.80
C SER A 132 8.73 13.31 2.87
N VAL A 133 9.96 13.83 3.03
CA VAL A 133 10.96 13.31 3.96
C VAL A 133 11.07 14.09 5.28
N GLN A 134 10.26 15.12 5.48
CA GLN A 134 10.39 16.07 6.61
C GLN A 134 10.29 15.42 8.00
N ASN A 135 9.66 14.25 8.10
CA ASN A 135 9.50 13.53 9.38
C ASN A 135 10.57 12.47 9.61
N LEU A 136 11.52 12.31 8.67
CA LEU A 136 12.61 11.37 8.84
C LEU A 136 13.66 11.97 9.80
N PRO A 137 14.17 11.18 10.76
CA PRO A 137 15.35 11.57 11.53
C PRO A 137 16.56 11.81 10.61
N ASP A 138 17.38 12.80 10.92
CA ASP A 138 18.56 13.15 10.12
C ASP A 138 19.47 11.95 9.82
N LYS A 139 19.65 11.06 10.81
CA LYS A 139 20.44 9.83 10.65
C LYS A 139 19.89 8.94 9.54
N ILE A 140 18.57 8.78 9.48
CA ILE A 140 17.88 7.97 8.46
C ILE A 140 17.99 8.67 7.11
N LEU A 141 17.73 9.96 7.07
CA LEU A 141 17.82 10.75 5.85
C LEU A 141 19.22 10.66 5.22
N HIS A 142 20.28 10.87 6.01
CA HIS A 142 21.65 10.78 5.49
C HIS A 142 22.09 9.36 5.12
N LYS A 143 21.53 8.33 5.77
CA LYS A 143 21.88 6.94 5.48
C LYS A 143 21.24 6.41 4.19
N TYR A 144 19.98 6.76 3.94
CA TYR A 144 19.19 6.16 2.86
C TYR A 144 18.89 7.08 1.70
N PHE A 145 19.17 8.37 1.81
CA PHE A 145 18.85 9.35 0.78
C PHE A 145 20.06 10.23 0.43
N THR A 146 20.07 10.63 -0.84
CA THR A 146 21.05 11.62 -1.35
C THR A 146 20.28 12.83 -1.90
N TYR A 147 20.64 14.04 -1.45
CA TYR A 147 20.03 15.24 -2.00
C TYR A 147 20.49 15.47 -3.44
N LYS A 148 19.56 15.52 -4.37
CA LYS A 148 19.80 15.67 -5.80
C LYS A 148 18.58 16.25 -6.50
N ASN A 149 18.79 17.15 -7.48
CA ASN A 149 17.71 17.74 -8.30
C ASN A 149 16.57 18.33 -7.45
N GLU A 150 16.92 19.16 -6.47
CA GLU A 150 15.98 19.83 -5.55
C GLU A 150 15.10 18.90 -4.71
N GLY A 151 15.52 17.65 -4.55
CA GLY A 151 14.81 16.61 -3.78
C GLY A 151 15.76 15.56 -3.23
N TYR A 152 15.21 14.46 -2.78
CA TYR A 152 15.91 13.36 -2.12
C TYR A 152 15.74 12.08 -2.92
N GLN A 153 16.86 11.55 -3.41
CA GLN A 153 16.88 10.25 -4.09
C GLN A 153 17.15 9.15 -3.07
N ILE A 154 16.24 8.20 -2.96
CA ILE A 154 16.40 7.01 -2.11
C ILE A 154 17.51 6.11 -2.69
N CYS A 155 18.25 5.40 -1.83
CA CYS A 155 19.34 4.53 -2.24
C CYS A 155 18.81 3.33 -3.07
N ARG A 156 19.67 2.79 -3.92
CA ARG A 156 19.33 1.72 -4.86
C ARG A 156 18.91 0.42 -4.16
N ASP A 157 19.53 0.10 -3.05
CA ASP A 157 19.22 -1.13 -2.31
C ASP A 157 17.77 -1.14 -1.82
N LEU A 158 17.28 -0.02 -1.31
CA LEU A 158 15.88 0.12 -0.93
C LEU A 158 14.93 0.09 -2.14
N GLN A 159 15.34 0.69 -3.28
CA GLN A 159 14.53 0.60 -4.50
C GLN A 159 14.35 -0.85 -4.96
N GLN A 160 15.36 -1.70 -4.76
CA GLN A 160 15.33 -3.12 -5.12
C GLN A 160 14.64 -4.00 -4.07
N ALA A 161 14.51 -3.52 -2.83
CA ALA A 161 13.89 -4.25 -1.73
C ALA A 161 12.35 -4.26 -1.79
N VAL A 162 11.75 -3.42 -2.64
CA VAL A 162 10.29 -3.30 -2.76
C VAL A 162 9.84 -3.60 -4.18
N GLU A 163 8.93 -4.55 -4.32
CA GLU A 163 8.27 -4.86 -5.58
C GLU A 163 7.03 -3.96 -5.75
N PHE A 164 7.03 -3.10 -6.77
CA PHE A 164 5.89 -2.24 -7.10
C PHE A 164 5.06 -2.82 -8.24
N THR A 165 3.76 -3.02 -7.99
CA THR A 165 2.84 -3.66 -8.93
C THR A 165 1.55 -2.83 -9.09
N ARG A 166 0.91 -2.97 -10.25
CA ARG A 166 -0.43 -2.40 -10.46
C ARG A 166 -1.47 -3.41 -10.02
N VAL A 167 -2.44 -2.99 -9.19
CA VAL A 167 -3.59 -3.80 -8.81
C VAL A 167 -4.84 -2.94 -8.60
N ASN A 168 -5.96 -3.42 -9.10
CA ASN A 168 -7.28 -2.98 -8.66
C ASN A 168 -7.79 -3.98 -7.62
N ILE A 169 -7.85 -3.57 -6.35
CA ILE A 169 -8.30 -4.47 -5.26
C ILE A 169 -9.78 -4.87 -5.37
N MET A 170 -10.54 -4.19 -6.23
CA MET A 170 -11.94 -4.53 -6.51
C MET A 170 -12.07 -5.59 -7.62
N GLU A 171 -10.97 -6.02 -8.24
CA GLU A 171 -10.93 -7.04 -9.29
C GLU A 171 -10.37 -8.37 -8.75
N PRO A 172 -11.21 -9.38 -8.49
CA PRO A 172 -10.79 -10.65 -7.88
C PRO A 172 -9.67 -11.36 -8.65
N LEU A 173 -9.68 -11.26 -9.97
CA LEU A 173 -8.66 -11.89 -10.82
C LEU A 173 -7.28 -11.26 -10.62
N GLU A 174 -7.22 -9.95 -10.40
CA GLU A 174 -5.96 -9.24 -10.14
C GLU A 174 -5.43 -9.56 -8.73
N VAL A 175 -6.32 -9.60 -7.74
CA VAL A 175 -5.94 -9.90 -6.34
C VAL A 175 -5.56 -11.37 -6.15
N ARG A 176 -5.97 -12.26 -7.05
CA ARG A 176 -5.72 -13.70 -6.94
C ARG A 176 -4.23 -14.07 -6.85
N SER A 177 -3.34 -13.28 -7.39
CA SER A 177 -1.88 -13.48 -7.31
C SER A 177 -1.30 -13.13 -5.93
N TYR A 178 -2.00 -12.30 -5.17
CA TYR A 178 -1.59 -11.88 -3.82
C TYR A 178 -2.11 -12.90 -2.81
N ARG A 179 -1.27 -13.88 -2.46
CA ARG A 179 -1.62 -14.95 -1.53
C ARG A 179 -0.57 -15.11 -0.46
N ASN A 180 -0.97 -15.72 0.64
CA ASN A 180 -0.09 -16.03 1.76
C ASN A 180 0.59 -14.79 2.36
N MET A 181 -0.12 -13.67 2.42
CA MET A 181 0.38 -12.46 3.07
C MET A 181 0.38 -12.65 4.59
N ASP A 182 1.50 -12.38 5.22
CA ASP A 182 1.63 -12.38 6.67
C ASP A 182 1.13 -11.05 7.26
N VAL A 183 1.38 -9.93 6.55
CA VAL A 183 0.91 -8.59 6.96
C VAL A 183 0.39 -7.83 5.75
N ILE A 184 -0.75 -7.16 5.89
CA ILE A 184 -1.28 -6.21 4.92
C ILE A 184 -1.35 -4.83 5.59
N PHE A 185 -0.73 -3.84 4.98
CA PHE A 185 -0.95 -2.43 5.27
C PHE A 185 -1.95 -1.87 4.27
N CYS A 186 -3.17 -1.56 4.74
CA CYS A 186 -4.18 -0.87 3.94
C CYS A 186 -4.60 0.39 4.68
N ARG A 187 -3.87 1.47 4.44
CA ARG A 187 -4.06 2.71 5.21
C ARG A 187 -4.56 3.85 4.34
N ASN A 188 -5.56 4.56 4.87
CA ASN A 188 -6.15 5.74 4.25
C ASN A 188 -6.74 5.48 2.84
N LEU A 189 -7.23 4.27 2.57
CA LEU A 189 -7.90 3.89 1.34
C LEU A 189 -9.40 3.70 1.54
N LEU A 190 -9.78 2.94 2.57
CA LEU A 190 -11.17 2.56 2.78
C LEU A 190 -12.08 3.74 3.14
N ILE A 191 -11.50 4.87 3.54
CA ILE A 191 -12.23 6.13 3.77
C ILE A 191 -12.93 6.65 2.50
N TYR A 192 -12.44 6.30 1.31
CA TYR A 192 -13.00 6.70 0.03
C TYR A 192 -14.08 5.73 -0.50
N PHE A 193 -14.23 4.56 0.13
CA PHE A 193 -15.13 3.51 -0.30
C PHE A 193 -16.50 3.64 0.37
N ASP A 194 -17.55 3.25 -0.32
CA ASP A 194 -18.83 3.00 0.31
C ASP A 194 -18.83 1.70 1.15
N ASP A 195 -19.89 1.46 1.90
CA ASP A 195 -19.94 0.33 2.82
C ASP A 195 -19.93 -1.04 2.12
N VAL A 196 -20.41 -1.13 0.88
CA VAL A 196 -20.39 -2.36 0.08
C VAL A 196 -18.95 -2.63 -0.37
N SER A 197 -18.30 -1.63 -0.95
CA SER A 197 -16.92 -1.72 -1.42
C SER A 197 -15.93 -1.98 -0.28
N ARG A 198 -16.16 -1.39 0.91
CA ARG A 198 -15.34 -1.67 2.12
C ARG A 198 -15.40 -3.14 2.51
N ARG A 199 -16.61 -3.73 2.55
CA ARG A 199 -16.78 -5.15 2.90
C ARG A 199 -16.11 -6.05 1.88
N TYR A 200 -16.29 -5.74 0.61
CA TYR A 200 -15.66 -6.49 -0.46
C TYR A 200 -14.12 -6.43 -0.38
N ALA A 201 -13.54 -5.26 -0.18
CA ALA A 201 -12.09 -5.11 0.04
C ALA A 201 -11.61 -5.93 1.26
N ALA A 202 -12.38 -5.93 2.36
CA ALA A 202 -12.07 -6.73 3.54
C ALA A 202 -12.05 -8.24 3.23
N GLU A 203 -12.99 -8.75 2.41
CA GLU A 203 -13.01 -10.14 1.95
C GLU A 203 -11.78 -10.46 1.08
N MET A 204 -11.41 -9.55 0.17
CA MET A 204 -10.21 -9.71 -0.66
C MET A 204 -8.93 -9.79 0.19
N PHE A 205 -8.81 -8.94 1.20
CA PHE A 205 -7.68 -9.01 2.14
C PHE A 205 -7.70 -10.31 2.95
N PHE A 206 -8.87 -10.72 3.43
CA PHE A 206 -9.01 -11.98 4.16
C PHE A 206 -8.53 -13.18 3.32
N ASP A 207 -8.90 -13.23 2.04
CA ASP A 207 -8.50 -14.29 1.13
C ASP A 207 -7.01 -14.24 0.78
N ALA A 208 -6.42 -13.05 0.70
CA ALA A 208 -4.99 -12.87 0.42
C ALA A 208 -4.09 -13.29 1.58
N MET A 209 -4.59 -13.31 2.81
CA MET A 209 -3.81 -13.53 4.02
C MET A 209 -3.67 -14.99 4.41
N LYS A 210 -2.54 -15.33 5.04
CA LYS A 210 -2.38 -16.56 5.84
C LYS A 210 -3.30 -16.52 7.06
N ALA A 211 -3.72 -17.68 7.55
CA ALA A 211 -4.32 -17.79 8.88
C ALA A 211 -3.34 -17.27 9.95
N GLY A 212 -3.81 -16.40 10.83
CA GLY A 212 -2.98 -15.72 11.83
C GLY A 212 -2.25 -14.48 11.33
N GLY A 213 -2.37 -14.10 10.04
CA GLY A 213 -1.82 -12.87 9.49
C GLY A 213 -2.57 -11.60 9.96
N PHE A 214 -1.96 -10.43 9.76
CA PHE A 214 -2.44 -9.16 10.32
C PHE A 214 -2.76 -8.13 9.23
N VAL A 215 -3.83 -7.34 9.45
CA VAL A 215 -4.13 -6.12 8.68
C VAL A 215 -3.93 -4.89 9.56
N CYS A 216 -3.15 -3.94 9.07
CA CYS A 216 -2.96 -2.61 9.65
C CYS A 216 -3.77 -1.59 8.85
N LEU A 217 -4.63 -0.84 9.52
CA LEU A 217 -5.45 0.22 8.91
C LEU A 217 -5.00 1.60 9.39
N GLY A 218 -5.33 2.65 8.66
CA GLY A 218 -5.14 4.03 9.09
C GLY A 218 -5.95 4.36 10.36
N HIS A 219 -5.51 5.35 11.11
CA HIS A 219 -6.08 5.69 12.43
C HIS A 219 -7.59 6.03 12.40
N SER A 220 -8.11 6.52 11.29
CA SER A 220 -9.54 6.85 11.10
C SER A 220 -10.38 5.67 10.56
N GLU A 221 -9.77 4.52 10.31
CA GLU A 221 -10.39 3.34 9.74
C GLU A 221 -10.58 2.26 10.81
N SER A 222 -11.65 1.45 10.69
CA SER A 222 -11.93 0.38 11.65
C SER A 222 -12.52 -0.84 10.96
N MET A 223 -11.76 -1.93 10.93
CA MET A 223 -12.22 -3.21 10.38
C MET A 223 -13.44 -3.77 11.12
N SER A 224 -13.54 -3.54 12.44
CA SER A 224 -14.70 -4.01 13.23
C SER A 224 -16.05 -3.41 12.78
N ARG A 225 -16.02 -2.25 12.12
CA ARG A 225 -17.22 -1.62 11.53
C ARG A 225 -17.50 -2.11 10.10
N ILE A 226 -16.52 -2.75 9.47
CA ILE A 226 -16.54 -3.17 8.07
C ILE A 226 -16.90 -4.65 7.97
N SER A 227 -16.21 -5.51 8.75
CA SER A 227 -16.30 -6.96 8.63
C SER A 227 -16.07 -7.66 9.96
N SER A 228 -16.83 -8.72 10.21
CA SER A 228 -16.66 -9.62 11.36
C SER A 228 -15.65 -10.75 11.11
N LEU A 229 -15.05 -10.83 9.93
CA LEU A 229 -14.08 -11.87 9.57
C LEU A 229 -12.79 -11.77 10.37
N PHE A 230 -12.44 -10.58 10.85
CA PHE A 230 -11.19 -10.31 11.52
C PHE A 230 -11.37 -10.19 13.03
N ARG A 231 -10.38 -10.68 13.74
CA ARG A 231 -10.26 -10.52 15.18
C ARG A 231 -9.48 -9.24 15.52
N VAL A 232 -9.99 -8.43 16.43
CA VAL A 232 -9.27 -7.24 16.93
C VAL A 232 -8.11 -7.69 17.81
N CYS A 233 -6.90 -7.21 17.50
CA CYS A 233 -5.71 -7.36 18.32
C CYS A 233 -5.27 -5.99 18.83
N LYS A 234 -5.13 -5.87 20.16
CA LYS A 234 -4.66 -4.64 20.81
C LYS A 234 -3.23 -4.88 21.26
N PHE A 235 -2.30 -4.27 20.59
CA PHE A 235 -0.90 -4.19 21.00
C PHE A 235 -0.62 -2.88 21.72
N PRO A 236 0.49 -2.75 22.46
CA PRO A 236 0.85 -1.50 23.13
C PRO A 236 0.93 -0.30 22.17
N GLU A 237 1.38 -0.55 20.95
CA GLU A 237 1.62 0.47 19.95
C GLU A 237 0.36 0.81 19.14
N ALA A 238 -0.44 -0.21 18.77
CA ALA A 238 -1.55 -0.03 17.85
C ALA A 238 -2.66 -1.08 18.00
N ILE A 239 -3.84 -0.75 17.49
CA ILE A 239 -4.90 -1.71 17.23
C ILE A 239 -4.75 -2.20 15.80
N VAL A 240 -4.65 -3.52 15.63
CA VAL A 240 -4.59 -4.19 14.34
C VAL A 240 -5.63 -5.30 14.26
N TYR A 241 -5.78 -5.91 13.09
CA TYR A 241 -6.82 -6.91 12.86
C TYR A 241 -6.18 -8.20 12.35
N GLN A 242 -6.54 -9.32 12.95
CA GLN A 242 -5.94 -10.62 12.65
C GLN A 242 -6.95 -11.53 11.95
N LYS A 243 -6.53 -12.20 10.88
CA LYS A 243 -7.25 -13.35 10.35
C LYS A 243 -7.19 -14.48 11.38
N PRO A 244 -8.32 -15.04 11.87
CA PRO A 244 -8.30 -16.12 12.82
C PRO A 244 -7.43 -17.29 12.36
N LEU A 245 -6.78 -17.95 13.32
CA LEU A 245 -6.22 -19.27 13.05
C LEU A 245 -7.41 -20.22 12.77
N GLU A 246 -7.30 -21.05 11.75
CA GLU A 246 -8.31 -22.09 11.53
C GLU A 246 -8.46 -22.89 12.83
N SER A 247 -9.67 -22.98 13.34
CA SER A 247 -9.97 -23.90 14.45
C SER A 247 -9.74 -25.32 13.94
N ARG A 248 -8.77 -26.00 14.55
CA ARG A 248 -8.58 -27.44 14.37
C ARG A 248 -9.78 -28.23 14.85
#